data_a22b5d60cb0b29a479ab045c094d73f7
#
_entry.id   a22b5d60cb0b29a479ab045c094d73f7
#
_cell.length_a   1.000
_cell.length_b   1.000
_cell.length_c   1.000
_cell.angle_alpha   90.00
_cell.angle_beta   90.00
_cell.angle_gamma   90.00
#
_symmetry.space_group_name_H-M   'P 1'
#
loop_
_entity.id
_entity.type
_entity.pdbx_description
1 polymer ?
#
loop_
_entity_poly.entity_id
_entity_poly.type
_entity_poly.pdbx_seq_one_letter_code
_entity_poly.pdbx_strand_id
1 'polypeptide(L)'
;MKLLSFGYTDVGFVRESNEDSFLVSDEKGIYAVADGLGGLPHGSLASRMAVQFFDAMIANADVCHTESELENVVKGIHRFLIENGEKVAGEDGIGTTLTVLRSAGDKVLMGHVGDSAAFVLNGNGLQKLSKDHTLEQEILDKLKPGESIEEQDLPEYYHHTLTRCL
;
A
#
# COMPACT_ATOMS: atom_id res chain seq x y z
N MET A 1 -23.49 3.21 -8.22
CA MET A 1 -22.78 2.37 -9.24
C MET A 1 -22.61 0.98 -8.65
N LYS A 2 -22.85 -0.10 -9.41
CA LYS A 2 -22.55 -1.47 -8.92
C LYS A 2 -21.05 -1.70 -9.16
N LEU A 3 -20.31 -1.94 -8.10
CA LEU A 3 -18.91 -2.33 -8.17
C LEU A 3 -18.83 -3.85 -8.34
N LEU A 4 -17.84 -4.31 -9.04
CA LEU A 4 -17.47 -5.72 -9.15
C LEU A 4 -15.96 -5.77 -9.02
N SER A 5 -15.48 -6.52 -8.05
CA SER A 5 -14.05 -6.60 -7.74
C SER A 5 -13.57 -8.04 -7.61
N PHE A 6 -12.29 -8.21 -7.79
CA PHE A 6 -11.62 -9.50 -7.66
C PHE A 6 -10.25 -9.27 -6.99
N GLY A 7 -9.85 -10.18 -6.11
CA GLY A 7 -8.54 -10.17 -5.47
C GLY A 7 -7.86 -11.54 -5.61
N TYR A 8 -6.55 -11.53 -5.80
CA TYR A 8 -5.73 -12.73 -5.88
C TYR A 8 -4.34 -12.44 -5.33
N THR A 9 -3.74 -13.41 -4.67
CA THR A 9 -2.34 -13.41 -4.26
C THR A 9 -1.75 -14.80 -4.38
N ASP A 10 -0.43 -14.90 -4.60
CA ASP A 10 0.28 -16.15 -4.77
C ASP A 10 1.71 -16.00 -4.24
N VAL A 11 2.24 -17.04 -3.59
CA VAL A 11 3.60 -17.01 -3.03
C VAL A 11 4.69 -16.96 -4.10
N GLY A 12 4.35 -17.34 -5.35
CA GLY A 12 5.31 -17.46 -6.45
C GLY A 12 6.24 -18.67 -6.29
N PHE A 13 7.34 -18.65 -7.07
CA PHE A 13 8.25 -19.81 -7.16
C PHE A 13 9.54 -19.66 -6.33
N VAL A 14 9.77 -18.52 -5.69
CA VAL A 14 11.04 -18.18 -5.04
C VAL A 14 10.91 -18.03 -3.53
N ARG A 15 9.78 -17.47 -3.07
CA ARG A 15 9.53 -17.21 -1.64
C ARG A 15 9.03 -18.46 -0.92
N GLU A 16 9.38 -18.61 0.34
CA GLU A 16 8.89 -19.71 1.20
C GLU A 16 7.49 -19.43 1.76
N SER A 17 7.14 -18.16 1.93
CA SER A 17 5.85 -17.73 2.44
C SER A 17 5.32 -16.54 1.66
N ASN A 18 4.00 -16.44 1.59
CA ASN A 18 3.33 -15.27 1.04
C ASN A 18 3.22 -14.20 2.13
N GLU A 19 3.81 -13.03 1.88
CA GLU A 19 3.79 -11.90 2.78
C GLU A 19 2.77 -10.82 2.36
N ASP A 20 2.09 -11.04 1.24
CA ASP A 20 1.03 -10.18 0.77
C ASP A 20 -0.29 -10.44 1.48
N SER A 21 -1.08 -9.39 1.59
CA SER A 21 -2.48 -9.46 2.03
C SER A 21 -3.34 -8.52 1.20
N PHE A 22 -4.60 -8.89 0.98
CA PHE A 22 -5.55 -8.02 0.30
C PHE A 22 -6.93 -8.04 0.94
N LEU A 23 -7.71 -7.01 0.66
CA LEU A 23 -9.11 -6.87 1.02
C LEU A 23 -9.93 -6.50 -0.20
N VAL A 24 -11.06 -7.16 -0.34
CA VAL A 24 -12.09 -6.85 -1.34
C VAL A 24 -13.43 -6.86 -0.65
N SER A 25 -14.09 -5.70 -0.58
CA SER A 25 -15.44 -5.59 -0.02
C SER A 25 -16.28 -4.62 -0.84
N ASP A 26 -17.04 -5.16 -1.79
CA ASP A 26 -17.97 -4.38 -2.63
C ASP A 26 -19.10 -3.76 -1.81
N GLU A 27 -19.54 -4.46 -0.76
CA GLU A 27 -20.58 -3.98 0.14
C GLU A 27 -20.15 -2.70 0.88
N LYS A 28 -18.94 -2.70 1.45
CA LYS A 28 -18.37 -1.53 2.12
C LYS A 28 -17.77 -0.53 1.13
N GLY A 29 -17.47 -0.94 -0.11
CA GLY A 29 -16.78 -0.15 -1.12
C GLY A 29 -15.32 0.13 -0.73
N ILE A 30 -14.64 -0.85 -0.14
CA ILE A 30 -13.24 -0.76 0.29
C ILE A 30 -12.40 -1.88 -0.31
N TYR A 31 -11.17 -1.51 -0.68
CA TYR A 31 -10.22 -2.41 -1.28
C TYR A 31 -8.83 -2.07 -0.74
N ALA A 32 -8.01 -3.07 -0.51
CA ALA A 32 -6.64 -2.87 -0.03
C ALA A 32 -5.71 -3.94 -0.58
N VAL A 33 -4.47 -3.56 -0.79
CA VAL A 33 -3.33 -4.45 -0.93
C VAL A 33 -2.23 -4.00 0.01
N ALA A 34 -1.52 -4.95 0.59
CA ALA A 34 -0.40 -4.73 1.50
C ALA A 34 0.65 -5.80 1.24
N ASP A 35 1.91 -5.38 1.05
CA ASP A 35 3.08 -6.23 0.87
C ASP A 35 3.93 -6.13 2.13
N GLY A 36 4.09 -7.24 2.83
CA GLY A 36 4.86 -7.32 4.06
C GLY A 36 6.36 -7.25 3.79
N LEU A 37 7.10 -6.45 4.57
CA LEU A 37 8.52 -6.26 4.35
C LEU A 37 9.31 -7.53 4.68
N GLY A 38 9.75 -8.26 3.66
CA GLY A 38 10.48 -9.53 3.76
C GLY A 38 11.88 -9.44 4.39
N GLY A 39 12.37 -8.23 4.67
CA GLY A 39 13.61 -8.00 5.44
C GLY A 39 13.40 -7.83 6.94
N LEU A 40 12.13 -7.77 7.39
CA LEU A 40 11.75 -7.67 8.79
C LEU A 40 11.08 -8.97 9.27
N PRO A 41 11.18 -9.28 10.57
CA PRO A 41 10.40 -10.37 11.14
C PRO A 41 8.90 -10.14 10.93
N HIS A 42 8.18 -11.21 10.59
CA HIS A 42 6.72 -11.19 10.54
C HIS A 42 6.07 -10.28 9.49
N GLY A 43 6.66 -10.10 8.29
CA GLY A 43 6.07 -9.32 7.18
C GLY A 43 4.63 -9.75 6.84
N SER A 44 4.37 -11.06 6.76
CA SER A 44 3.01 -11.60 6.55
C SER A 44 2.01 -11.25 7.67
N LEU A 45 2.50 -11.04 8.89
CA LEU A 45 1.66 -10.57 9.99
C LEU A 45 1.35 -9.08 9.83
N ALA A 46 2.35 -8.27 9.48
CA ALA A 46 2.18 -6.84 9.28
C ALA A 46 1.14 -6.52 8.19
N SER A 47 1.28 -7.14 7.01
CA SER A 47 0.34 -6.95 5.90
C SER A 47 -1.08 -7.35 6.27
N ARG A 48 -1.24 -8.51 6.92
CA ARG A 48 -2.55 -9.00 7.40
C ARG A 48 -3.16 -8.07 8.45
N MET A 49 -2.37 -7.62 9.42
CA MET A 49 -2.84 -6.68 10.46
C MET A 49 -3.28 -5.35 9.85
N ALA A 50 -2.53 -4.80 8.89
CA ALA A 50 -2.88 -3.56 8.21
C ALA A 50 -4.24 -3.67 7.50
N VAL A 51 -4.43 -4.74 6.73
CA VAL A 51 -5.67 -4.98 5.97
C VAL A 51 -6.86 -5.23 6.90
N GLN A 52 -6.69 -6.02 7.96
CA GLN A 52 -7.76 -6.30 8.94
C GLN A 52 -8.14 -5.04 9.72
N PHE A 53 -7.18 -4.22 10.10
CA PHE A 53 -7.46 -2.98 10.82
C PHE A 53 -8.15 -1.96 9.93
N PHE A 54 -7.78 -1.88 8.63
CA PHE A 54 -8.48 -1.08 7.64
C PHE A 54 -9.95 -1.51 7.52
N ASP A 55 -10.24 -2.80 7.40
CA ASP A 55 -11.60 -3.33 7.36
C ASP A 55 -12.40 -2.99 8.62
N ALA A 56 -11.76 -3.08 9.80
CA ALA A 56 -12.39 -2.79 11.07
C ALA A 56 -12.69 -1.29 11.25
N MET A 57 -11.79 -0.40 10.80
CA MET A 57 -11.99 1.06 10.89
C MET A 57 -13.10 1.55 9.97
N ILE A 58 -13.31 0.90 8.84
CA ILE A 58 -14.42 1.19 7.92
C ILE A 58 -15.56 0.21 8.20
N ALA A 59 -16.30 0.47 9.27
CA ALA A 59 -17.35 -0.43 9.75
C ALA A 59 -18.50 -0.62 8.73
N ASN A 60 -18.82 0.40 7.96
CA ASN A 60 -19.88 0.38 6.94
C ASN A 60 -19.62 1.39 5.82
N ALA A 61 -20.50 1.40 4.82
CA ALA A 61 -20.38 2.30 3.67
C ALA A 61 -20.59 3.78 3.97
N ASP A 62 -21.07 4.13 5.16
CA ASP A 62 -21.38 5.52 5.55
C ASP A 62 -20.23 6.26 6.22
N VAL A 63 -19.06 5.64 6.34
CA VAL A 63 -17.86 6.24 6.93
C VAL A 63 -16.75 6.40 5.90
N CYS A 64 -15.87 7.38 6.12
CA CYS A 64 -14.71 7.66 5.27
C CYS A 64 -15.08 8.14 3.86
N HIS A 65 -15.56 9.38 3.76
CA HIS A 65 -15.97 9.99 2.49
C HIS A 65 -15.06 11.11 2.01
N THR A 66 -14.04 11.46 2.79
CA THR A 66 -13.11 12.54 2.48
C THR A 66 -11.66 12.05 2.54
N GLU A 67 -10.77 12.76 1.83
CA GLU A 67 -9.33 12.48 1.87
C GLU A 67 -8.77 12.56 3.29
N SER A 68 -9.20 13.56 4.08
CA SER A 68 -8.76 13.73 5.47
C SER A 68 -9.19 12.57 6.38
N GLU A 69 -10.39 12.03 6.17
CA GLU A 69 -10.86 10.85 6.90
C GLU A 69 -10.04 9.62 6.53
N LEU A 70 -9.76 9.41 5.24
CA LEU A 70 -8.93 8.30 4.79
C LEU A 70 -7.49 8.43 5.30
N GLU A 71 -6.93 9.64 5.30
CA GLU A 71 -5.62 9.91 5.89
C GLU A 71 -5.57 9.55 7.39
N ASN A 72 -6.62 9.91 8.14
CA ASN A 72 -6.73 9.56 9.56
C ASN A 72 -6.82 8.05 9.78
N VAL A 73 -7.53 7.34 8.90
CA VAL A 73 -7.58 5.87 8.91
C VAL A 73 -6.19 5.28 8.69
N VAL A 74 -5.45 5.72 7.66
CA VAL A 74 -4.09 5.23 7.38
C VAL A 74 -3.13 5.54 8.53
N LYS A 75 -3.19 6.75 9.12
CA LYS A 75 -2.42 7.10 10.32
C LYS A 75 -2.80 6.25 11.53
N GLY A 76 -4.06 5.86 11.65
CA GLY A 76 -4.54 4.94 12.68
C GLY A 76 -3.93 3.54 12.52
N ILE A 77 -3.89 3.03 11.29
CA ILE A 77 -3.26 1.74 10.96
C ILE A 77 -1.77 1.78 11.32
N HIS A 78 -1.06 2.84 10.93
CA HIS A 78 0.36 3.00 11.24
C HIS A 78 0.63 2.94 12.76
N ARG A 79 -0.11 3.70 13.55
CA ARG A 79 0.01 3.67 15.03
C ARG A 79 -0.27 2.28 15.59
N PHE A 80 -1.31 1.62 15.09
CA PHE A 80 -1.67 0.28 15.52
C PHE A 80 -0.56 -0.73 15.23
N LEU A 81 0.09 -0.65 14.06
CA LEU A 81 1.20 -1.53 13.70
C LEU A 81 2.42 -1.28 14.58
N ILE A 82 2.80 -0.03 14.85
CA ILE A 82 3.90 0.29 15.77
C ILE A 82 3.63 -0.30 17.16
N GLU A 83 2.47 0.01 17.76
CA GLU A 83 2.14 -0.42 19.12
C GLU A 83 2.07 -1.95 19.31
N ASN A 84 1.73 -2.67 18.25
CA ASN A 84 1.61 -4.12 18.31
C ASN A 84 2.83 -4.83 17.72
N GLY A 85 3.54 -4.21 16.78
CA GLY A 85 4.77 -4.72 16.21
C GLY A 85 5.86 -4.92 17.25
N GLU A 86 6.08 -3.93 18.10
CA GLU A 86 7.04 -4.02 19.20
C GLU A 86 6.76 -5.20 20.15
N LYS A 87 5.48 -5.55 20.38
CA LYS A 87 5.09 -6.68 21.23
C LYS A 87 5.41 -8.03 20.59
N VAL A 88 5.45 -8.10 19.27
CA VAL A 88 5.61 -9.36 18.51
C VAL A 88 7.06 -9.55 18.06
N ALA A 89 7.71 -8.51 17.59
CA ALA A 89 9.03 -8.53 16.96
C ALA A 89 10.12 -7.80 17.75
N GLY A 90 9.79 -7.25 18.94
CA GLY A 90 10.73 -6.47 19.74
C GLY A 90 11.15 -5.18 19.04
N GLU A 91 12.44 -4.81 19.19
CA GLU A 91 12.98 -3.56 18.64
C GLU A 91 13.03 -3.53 17.10
N ASP A 92 13.03 -4.69 16.45
CA ASP A 92 13.04 -4.77 14.98
C ASP A 92 11.71 -4.32 14.36
N GLY A 93 10.61 -4.41 15.11
CA GLY A 93 9.29 -4.03 14.65
C GLY A 93 8.75 -4.93 13.52
N ILE A 94 7.64 -4.51 12.96
CA ILE A 94 7.03 -5.11 11.75
C ILE A 94 6.74 -4.02 10.75
N GLY A 95 6.72 -4.33 9.45
CA GLY A 95 6.45 -3.32 8.43
C GLY A 95 5.72 -3.90 7.22
N THR A 96 4.96 -3.04 6.54
CA THR A 96 4.26 -3.38 5.31
C THR A 96 4.02 -2.14 4.45
N THR A 97 3.87 -2.32 3.14
CA THR A 97 3.23 -1.33 2.28
C THR A 97 1.74 -1.29 2.54
N LEU A 98 1.06 -0.27 2.07
CA LEU A 98 -0.40 -0.24 2.04
C LEU A 98 -0.90 0.64 0.90
N THR A 99 -1.72 0.08 0.02
CA THR A 99 -2.50 0.85 -0.96
C THR A 99 -3.96 0.52 -0.76
N VAL A 100 -4.75 1.53 -0.42
CA VAL A 100 -6.17 1.40 -0.14
C VAL A 100 -7.01 2.24 -1.09
N LEU A 101 -8.16 1.73 -1.46
CA LEU A 101 -9.18 2.45 -2.21
C LEU A 101 -10.49 2.47 -1.41
N ARG A 102 -11.16 3.61 -1.43
CA ARG A 102 -12.47 3.81 -0.84
C ARG A 102 -13.42 4.42 -1.88
N SER A 103 -14.48 3.72 -2.22
CA SER A 103 -15.56 4.25 -3.05
C SER A 103 -16.45 5.19 -2.22
N ALA A 104 -16.49 6.46 -2.57
CA ALA A 104 -17.24 7.50 -1.88
C ALA A 104 -18.16 8.23 -2.86
N GLY A 105 -19.36 7.68 -3.06
CA GLY A 105 -20.33 8.23 -4.00
C GLY A 105 -19.89 8.05 -5.46
N ASP A 106 -19.59 9.17 -6.12
CA ASP A 106 -19.09 9.24 -7.51
C ASP A 106 -17.56 9.28 -7.63
N LYS A 107 -16.87 9.23 -6.49
CA LYS A 107 -15.40 9.30 -6.38
C LYS A 107 -14.82 8.02 -5.82
N VAL A 108 -13.53 7.85 -6.08
CA VAL A 108 -12.69 6.85 -5.39
C VAL A 108 -11.57 7.64 -4.70
N LEU A 109 -11.48 7.48 -3.39
CA LEU A 109 -10.37 7.98 -2.60
C LEU A 109 -9.27 6.92 -2.59
N MET A 110 -8.01 7.34 -2.65
CA MET A 110 -6.85 6.47 -2.58
C MET A 110 -5.92 6.93 -1.46
N GLY A 111 -5.51 5.99 -0.61
CA GLY A 111 -4.39 6.14 0.32
C GLY A 111 -3.26 5.20 -0.11
N HIS A 112 -2.00 5.67 -0.05
CA HIS A 112 -0.87 4.89 -0.53
C HIS A 112 0.38 5.15 0.30
N VAL A 113 1.04 4.06 0.72
CA VAL A 113 2.35 4.05 1.38
C VAL A 113 3.14 2.83 0.87
N GLY A 114 4.35 3.06 0.37
CA GLY A 114 5.21 2.02 -0.18
C GLY A 114 5.33 2.09 -1.70
N ASP A 115 5.47 0.95 -2.36
CA ASP A 115 5.68 0.79 -3.80
C ASP A 115 4.61 -0.09 -4.50
N SER A 116 3.62 -0.60 -3.74
CA SER A 116 2.49 -1.34 -4.31
C SER A 116 1.64 -0.44 -5.23
N ALA A 117 1.65 -0.73 -6.53
CA ALA A 117 1.14 0.20 -7.53
C ALA A 117 -0.39 0.14 -7.71
N ALA A 118 -1.01 1.30 -7.89
CA ALA A 118 -2.40 1.45 -8.33
C ALA A 118 -2.46 2.01 -9.75
N PHE A 119 -3.33 1.43 -10.57
CA PHE A 119 -3.53 1.87 -11.95
C PHE A 119 -5.02 2.09 -12.23
N VAL A 120 -5.30 3.00 -13.16
CA VAL A 120 -6.61 3.14 -13.79
C VAL A 120 -6.52 2.83 -15.28
N LEU A 121 -7.46 2.05 -15.78
CA LEU A 121 -7.65 1.82 -17.21
C LEU A 121 -8.94 2.51 -17.65
N ASN A 122 -8.87 3.40 -18.61
CA ASN A 122 -10.02 4.10 -19.20
C ASN A 122 -9.84 4.27 -20.71
N GLY A 123 -10.70 5.06 -21.34
CA GLY A 123 -10.64 5.32 -22.78
C GLY A 123 -9.33 5.96 -23.29
N ASN A 124 -8.52 6.52 -22.40
CA ASN A 124 -7.21 7.11 -22.71
C ASN A 124 -6.04 6.13 -22.48
N GLY A 125 -6.32 4.90 -22.04
CA GLY A 125 -5.31 3.88 -21.76
C GLY A 125 -5.07 3.62 -20.27
N LEU A 126 -3.99 2.93 -19.97
CA LEU A 126 -3.54 2.58 -18.61
C LEU A 126 -2.69 3.73 -18.04
N GLN A 127 -3.06 4.19 -16.86
CA GLN A 127 -2.35 5.25 -16.13
C GLN A 127 -2.05 4.78 -14.70
N LYS A 128 -0.79 4.92 -14.25
CA LYS A 128 -0.40 4.74 -12.84
C LYS A 128 -0.90 5.92 -12.02
N LEU A 129 -1.58 5.63 -10.91
CA LEU A 129 -2.11 6.63 -9.97
C LEU A 129 -1.23 6.80 -8.75
N SER A 130 -0.62 5.71 -8.26
CA SER A 130 0.29 5.76 -7.13
C SER A 130 1.66 6.31 -7.53
N LYS A 131 2.33 6.95 -6.58
CA LYS A 131 3.72 7.37 -6.68
C LYS A 131 4.51 6.58 -5.64
N ASP A 132 5.52 5.85 -6.09
CA ASP A 132 6.27 4.95 -5.24
C ASP A 132 7.09 5.71 -4.19
N HIS A 133 7.17 5.17 -3.00
CA HIS A 133 8.02 5.68 -1.94
C HIS A 133 9.31 4.85 -1.89
N THR A 134 10.15 5.02 -2.93
CA THR A 134 11.46 4.37 -3.08
C THR A 134 12.57 5.40 -3.21
N LEU A 135 13.82 4.97 -2.97
CA LEU A 135 14.99 5.83 -3.19
C LEU A 135 15.08 6.28 -4.65
N GLU A 136 14.79 5.38 -5.60
CA GLU A 136 14.74 5.71 -7.02
C GLU A 136 13.79 6.88 -7.28
N GLN A 137 12.54 6.77 -6.81
CA GLN A 137 11.54 7.80 -7.03
C GLN A 137 11.95 9.15 -6.41
N GLU A 138 12.58 9.13 -5.24
CA GLU A 138 13.09 10.36 -4.62
C GLU A 138 14.22 11.02 -5.44
N ILE A 139 15.04 10.22 -6.12
CA ILE A 139 16.08 10.73 -7.02
C ILE A 139 15.43 11.33 -8.28
N LEU A 140 14.51 10.59 -8.90
CA LEU A 140 13.77 11.06 -10.09
C LEU A 140 13.06 12.39 -9.82
N ASP A 141 12.50 12.56 -8.63
CA ASP A 141 11.83 13.79 -8.22
C ASP A 141 12.76 15.01 -8.08
N LYS A 142 14.04 14.77 -7.84
CA LYS A 142 15.04 15.84 -7.69
C LYS A 142 15.68 16.27 -9.02
N LEU A 143 15.41 15.52 -10.11
CA LEU A 143 15.92 15.86 -11.43
C LEU A 143 15.26 17.15 -11.95
N LYS A 144 16.06 17.99 -12.58
CA LYS A 144 15.56 19.19 -13.27
C LYS A 144 14.99 18.81 -14.64
N PRO A 145 14.11 19.66 -15.20
CA PRO A 145 13.62 19.45 -16.54
C PRO A 145 14.76 19.31 -17.56
N GLY A 146 14.78 18.17 -18.26
CA GLY A 146 15.83 17.81 -19.23
C GLY A 146 17.01 17.02 -18.66
N GLU A 147 17.08 16.80 -17.37
CA GLU A 147 18.01 15.84 -16.77
C GLU A 147 17.39 14.45 -16.79
N SER A 148 18.19 13.43 -17.07
CA SER A 148 17.82 12.01 -16.97
C SER A 148 18.93 11.27 -16.26
N ILE A 149 18.57 10.26 -15.49
CA ILE A 149 19.50 9.26 -14.98
C ILE A 149 19.21 7.98 -15.75
N GLU A 150 20.22 7.35 -16.29
CA GLU A 150 20.05 6.05 -16.89
C GLU A 150 19.90 4.99 -15.79
N GLU A 151 18.99 4.05 -15.97
CA GLU A 151 18.66 3.01 -14.98
C GLU A 151 19.92 2.24 -14.50
N GLN A 152 20.89 2.06 -15.42
CA GLN A 152 22.18 1.44 -15.12
C GLN A 152 23.11 2.27 -14.20
N ASP A 153 22.83 3.54 -14.00
CA ASP A 153 23.62 4.44 -13.13
C ASP A 153 23.16 4.40 -11.67
N LEU A 154 22.01 3.75 -11.42
CA LEU A 154 21.48 3.54 -10.07
C LEU A 154 21.86 2.15 -9.56
N PRO A 155 22.35 2.02 -8.32
CA PRO A 155 22.49 0.71 -7.70
C PRO A 155 21.17 -0.06 -7.70
N GLU A 156 21.19 -1.36 -8.03
CA GLU A 156 20.00 -2.21 -8.13
C GLU A 156 19.08 -2.12 -6.90
N TYR A 157 19.66 -1.97 -5.70
CA TYR A 157 18.87 -1.87 -4.47
C TYR A 157 18.04 -0.58 -4.36
N TYR A 158 18.31 0.49 -5.14
CA TYR A 158 17.52 1.73 -5.10
C TYR A 158 16.08 1.53 -5.58
N HIS A 159 15.86 0.62 -6.53
CA HIS A 159 14.54 0.32 -7.09
C HIS A 159 13.60 -0.28 -6.04
N HIS A 160 14.17 -1.01 -5.07
CA HIS A 160 13.42 -1.78 -4.07
C HIS A 160 13.58 -1.26 -2.63
N THR A 161 14.40 -0.21 -2.43
CA THR A 161 14.57 0.36 -1.10
C THR A 161 13.45 1.36 -0.82
N LEU A 162 12.54 0.97 0.06
CA LEU A 162 11.46 1.83 0.51
C LEU A 162 11.99 2.99 1.36
N THR A 163 11.46 4.19 1.11
CA THR A 163 11.67 5.38 1.95
C THR A 163 10.51 5.62 2.91
N ARG A 164 9.37 4.93 2.70
CA ARG A 164 8.18 4.96 3.57
C ARG A 164 7.47 3.61 3.57
N CYS A 165 7.14 3.16 4.77
CA CYS A 165 6.26 2.01 5.04
C CYS A 165 5.37 2.31 6.27
N LEU A 166 4.41 1.42 6.53
CA LEU A 166 3.62 1.42 7.77
C LEU A 166 4.33 0.62 8.84
#